data_bacd9dc2066928ba83c4c7d3b12f4f91
#
_entry.id   bacd9dc2066928ba83c4c7d3b12f4f91
#
_cell.length_a   1.000
_cell.length_b   1.000
_cell.length_c   1.000
_cell.angle_alpha   90.00
_cell.angle_beta   90.00
_cell.angle_gamma   90.00
#
_symmetry.space_group_name_H-M   'P 1'
#
loop_
_entity.id
_entity.type
_entity.pdbx_description
1 polymer ?
#
loop_
_entity_poly.entity_id
_entity_poly.type
_entity_poly.pdbx_seq_one_letter_code
_entity_poly.pdbx_strand_id
1 'polypeptide(L)'
;MALALPIYQVDAFADALFGGNPAAVVPLRDWLPDRLLLDIAAENNLAETAFIVREDDTYAIRWFTPAAEVPLCGHATLASAYVVFELLQPGRRNVTFTTRRAGPLTVSQAGDLLAMDFPSRPPEPVAEPDGFVAALGARPHALLAYDKLFAVFETAGEVKKLAPDFRKVAALDCDGIVATAPGADGIDFVSRYFVPQLGIDEDPVTGSAHCLLVPYWARRLGKSKLVGRQISARGGTVYGEDRGARVTLSGRAKLYLEGQIFLP
;
A
#
# COMPACT_ATOMS: atom_id res chain seq x y z
N MET A 1 -18.71 31.23 -6.90
CA MET A 1 -18.35 30.43 -8.10
C MET A 1 -18.03 29.04 -7.62
N ALA A 2 -18.58 28.00 -8.25
CA ALA A 2 -18.25 26.62 -7.91
C ALA A 2 -16.74 26.39 -8.08
N LEU A 3 -16.09 25.80 -7.11
CA LEU A 3 -14.68 25.42 -7.18
C LEU A 3 -14.57 24.10 -7.95
N ALA A 4 -13.83 24.11 -9.07
CA ALA A 4 -13.52 22.88 -9.83
C ALA A 4 -12.10 22.42 -9.49
N LEU A 5 -11.96 21.15 -9.04
CA LEU A 5 -10.69 20.54 -8.68
C LEU A 5 -10.40 19.37 -9.62
N PRO A 6 -9.18 19.23 -10.15
CA PRO A 6 -8.79 18.03 -10.88
C PRO A 6 -8.75 16.83 -9.95
N ILE A 7 -9.16 15.66 -10.46
CA ILE A 7 -9.07 14.37 -9.80
C ILE A 7 -8.53 13.34 -10.76
N TYR A 8 -7.63 12.51 -10.27
CA TYR A 8 -7.05 11.38 -10.98
C TYR A 8 -7.24 10.12 -10.14
N GLN A 9 -7.72 9.03 -10.73
CA GLN A 9 -7.70 7.72 -10.08
C GLN A 9 -6.61 6.88 -10.71
N VAL A 10 -5.69 6.40 -9.87
CA VAL A 10 -4.50 5.66 -10.29
C VAL A 10 -4.46 4.32 -9.57
N ASP A 11 -4.32 3.25 -10.32
CA ASP A 11 -4.06 1.90 -9.79
C ASP A 11 -2.56 1.76 -9.52
N ALA A 12 -2.15 1.81 -8.24
CA ALA A 12 -0.76 1.67 -7.81
C ALA A 12 -0.37 0.19 -7.65
N PHE A 13 0.89 -0.15 -7.93
CA PHE A 13 1.40 -1.53 -7.96
C PHE A 13 0.66 -2.42 -8.97
N ALA A 14 0.23 -1.81 -10.08
CA ALA A 14 -0.58 -2.45 -11.12
C ALA A 14 0.19 -2.63 -12.42
N ASP A 15 0.28 -3.85 -12.91
CA ASP A 15 0.83 -4.15 -14.24
C ASP A 15 -0.18 -3.81 -15.36
N ALA A 16 -1.48 -3.89 -15.07
CA ALA A 16 -2.60 -3.55 -15.95
C ALA A 16 -3.72 -2.84 -15.16
N LEU A 17 -4.63 -2.18 -15.87
CA LEU A 17 -5.84 -1.60 -15.28
C LEU A 17 -6.66 -2.66 -14.52
N PHE A 18 -7.36 -2.20 -13.48
CA PHE A 18 -8.21 -3.02 -12.60
C PHE A 18 -7.43 -3.95 -11.66
N GLY A 19 -6.09 -3.95 -11.72
CA GLY A 19 -5.19 -4.55 -10.73
C GLY A 19 -4.66 -3.49 -9.74
N GLY A 20 -3.78 -3.91 -8.84
CA GLY A 20 -3.15 -3.03 -7.86
C GLY A 20 -4.11 -2.46 -6.83
N ASN A 21 -3.67 -1.39 -6.17
CA ASN A 21 -4.43 -0.68 -5.15
C ASN A 21 -4.82 0.71 -5.67
N PRO A 22 -6.12 0.99 -5.87
CA PRO A 22 -6.57 2.26 -6.42
C PRO A 22 -6.50 3.37 -5.38
N ALA A 23 -6.02 4.54 -5.81
CA ALA A 23 -6.08 5.76 -5.02
C ALA A 23 -6.58 6.92 -5.87
N ALA A 24 -7.39 7.80 -5.29
CA ALA A 24 -7.65 9.10 -5.87
C ALA A 24 -6.49 10.05 -5.52
N VAL A 25 -6.11 10.90 -6.47
CA VAL A 25 -5.14 11.98 -6.29
C VAL A 25 -5.79 13.30 -6.69
N VAL A 26 -5.84 14.24 -5.77
CA VAL A 26 -6.44 15.56 -5.97
C VAL A 26 -5.37 16.64 -5.76
N PRO A 27 -4.80 17.20 -6.82
CA PRO A 27 -3.91 18.35 -6.73
C PRO A 27 -4.69 19.60 -6.31
N LEU A 28 -4.16 20.29 -5.32
CA LEU A 28 -4.72 21.53 -4.78
C LEU A 28 -3.73 22.69 -4.99
N ARG A 29 -4.25 23.92 -5.05
CA ARG A 29 -3.42 25.15 -4.98
C ARG A 29 -3.05 25.44 -3.52
N ASP A 30 -4.05 25.38 -2.64
CA ASP A 30 -3.94 25.62 -1.20
C ASP A 30 -4.75 24.56 -0.46
N TRP A 31 -4.42 24.30 0.82
CA TRP A 31 -5.17 23.36 1.64
C TRP A 31 -6.63 23.80 1.84
N LEU A 32 -7.53 22.86 1.59
CA LEU A 32 -8.93 22.97 1.97
C LEU A 32 -9.13 22.66 3.46
N PRO A 33 -10.27 23.07 4.05
CA PRO A 33 -10.62 22.65 5.41
C PRO A 33 -10.64 21.14 5.57
N ASP A 34 -10.12 20.63 6.69
CA ASP A 34 -9.98 19.19 6.96
C ASP A 34 -11.30 18.42 6.78
N ARG A 35 -12.43 19.02 7.17
CA ARG A 35 -13.75 18.43 6.97
C ARG A 35 -14.06 18.22 5.49
N LEU A 36 -13.74 19.17 4.63
CA LEU A 36 -14.01 19.08 3.20
C LEU A 36 -13.12 18.03 2.53
N LEU A 37 -11.85 17.92 2.96
CA LEU A 37 -10.96 16.86 2.50
C LEU A 37 -11.51 15.47 2.83
N LEU A 38 -12.05 15.31 4.04
CA LEU A 38 -12.67 14.06 4.48
C LEU A 38 -13.96 13.76 3.69
N ASP A 39 -14.82 14.77 3.47
CA ASP A 39 -16.05 14.60 2.71
C ASP A 39 -15.76 14.19 1.24
N ILE A 40 -14.74 14.77 0.61
CA ILE A 40 -14.28 14.37 -0.73
C ILE A 40 -13.77 12.92 -0.73
N ALA A 41 -12.97 12.53 0.27
CA ALA A 41 -12.48 11.17 0.37
C ALA A 41 -13.61 10.15 0.59
N ALA A 42 -14.61 10.52 1.40
CA ALA A 42 -15.80 9.70 1.62
C ALA A 42 -16.64 9.53 0.35
N GLU A 43 -16.83 10.61 -0.43
CA GLU A 43 -17.56 10.58 -1.70
C GLU A 43 -16.84 9.74 -2.76
N ASN A 44 -15.50 9.83 -2.83
CA ASN A 44 -14.68 9.01 -3.74
C ASN A 44 -14.76 7.52 -3.40
N ASN A 45 -14.96 7.18 -2.12
CA ASN A 45 -15.14 5.82 -1.62
C ASN A 45 -14.06 4.82 -2.10
N LEU A 46 -12.81 5.29 -2.21
CA LEU A 46 -11.63 4.49 -2.47
C LEU A 46 -10.91 4.18 -1.16
N ALA A 47 -9.96 3.24 -1.19
CA ALA A 47 -9.13 2.94 -0.02
C ALA A 47 -8.55 4.23 0.57
N GLU A 48 -7.90 5.06 -0.25
CA GLU A 48 -7.46 6.40 0.12
C GLU A 48 -7.62 7.42 -1.02
N THR A 49 -7.85 8.67 -0.61
CA THR A 49 -7.68 9.86 -1.44
C THR A 49 -6.46 10.63 -0.94
N ALA A 50 -5.48 10.85 -1.81
CA ALA A 50 -4.33 11.70 -1.57
C ALA A 50 -4.62 13.13 -2.07
N PHE A 51 -4.39 14.11 -1.20
CA PHE A 51 -4.39 15.53 -1.57
C PHE A 51 -2.95 16.01 -1.59
N ILE A 52 -2.56 16.69 -2.67
CA ILE A 52 -1.20 17.22 -2.83
C ILE A 52 -1.24 18.73 -3.09
N VAL A 53 -0.36 19.47 -2.41
CA VAL A 53 -0.15 20.90 -2.59
C VAL A 53 1.31 21.11 -3.00
N ARG A 54 1.55 21.84 -4.08
CA ARG A 54 2.92 22.13 -4.52
C ARG A 54 3.58 23.15 -3.59
N GLU A 55 4.79 22.86 -3.13
CA GLU A 55 5.64 23.70 -2.31
C GLU A 55 7.02 23.82 -2.97
N ASP A 56 7.24 24.86 -3.78
CA ASP A 56 8.48 25.08 -4.56
C ASP A 56 8.85 23.81 -5.37
N ASP A 57 9.93 23.11 -4.94
CA ASP A 57 10.43 21.89 -5.58
C ASP A 57 9.88 20.61 -4.97
N THR A 58 9.03 20.69 -3.95
CA THR A 58 8.39 19.57 -3.27
C THR A 58 6.88 19.63 -3.37
N TYR A 59 6.21 18.63 -2.82
CA TYR A 59 4.77 18.64 -2.63
C TYR A 59 4.47 18.28 -1.17
N ALA A 60 3.58 19.04 -0.52
CA ALA A 60 2.96 18.55 0.70
C ALA A 60 1.89 17.53 0.36
N ILE A 61 1.77 16.44 1.12
CA ILE A 61 0.80 15.36 0.89
C ILE A 61 0.06 15.00 2.17
N ARG A 62 -1.24 14.71 2.02
CA ARG A 62 -2.11 14.18 3.06
C ARG A 62 -3.00 13.09 2.48
N TRP A 63 -3.29 12.08 3.28
CA TRP A 63 -4.09 10.93 2.85
C TRP A 63 -5.30 10.76 3.74
N PHE A 64 -6.44 10.50 3.12
CA PHE A 64 -7.70 10.28 3.80
C PHE A 64 -8.34 8.98 3.32
N THR A 65 -8.71 8.12 4.26
CA THR A 65 -9.71 7.08 4.02
C THR A 65 -11.10 7.74 3.99
N PRO A 66 -12.17 7.02 3.63
CA PRO A 66 -13.53 7.54 3.79
C PRO A 66 -13.91 7.97 5.21
N ALA A 67 -13.16 7.52 6.24
CA ALA A 67 -13.48 7.74 7.64
C ALA A 67 -12.54 8.70 8.38
N ALA A 68 -11.25 8.79 7.98
CA ALA A 68 -10.24 9.55 8.72
C ALA A 68 -9.00 9.90 7.91
N GLU A 69 -8.24 10.93 8.36
CA GLU A 69 -6.88 11.18 7.89
C GLU A 69 -5.92 10.12 8.45
N VAL A 70 -5.08 9.53 7.59
CA VAL A 70 -4.07 8.55 7.98
C VAL A 70 -2.66 9.15 7.94
N PRO A 71 -1.75 8.71 8.84
CA PRO A 71 -0.41 9.31 8.96
C PRO A 71 0.53 8.98 7.80
N LEU A 72 0.28 7.90 7.08
CA LEU A 72 1.09 7.40 5.98
C LEU A 72 0.28 6.46 5.08
N CYS A 73 0.43 6.64 3.75
CA CYS A 73 -0.12 5.70 2.77
C CYS A 73 0.84 5.53 1.59
N GLY A 74 1.46 4.34 1.47
CA GLY A 74 2.49 4.06 0.45
C GLY A 74 1.93 4.03 -0.96
N HIS A 75 0.82 3.30 -1.21
CA HIS A 75 0.26 3.16 -2.56
C HIS A 75 -0.30 4.49 -3.09
N ALA A 76 -0.95 5.29 -2.23
CA ALA A 76 -1.45 6.61 -2.63
C ALA A 76 -0.31 7.62 -2.84
N THR A 77 0.84 7.47 -2.16
CA THR A 77 2.06 8.24 -2.44
C THR A 77 2.63 7.87 -3.81
N LEU A 78 2.69 6.59 -4.13
CA LEU A 78 3.14 6.11 -5.45
C LEU A 78 2.19 6.60 -6.56
N ALA A 79 0.87 6.55 -6.34
CA ALA A 79 -0.13 7.11 -7.24
C ALA A 79 0.06 8.63 -7.45
N SER A 80 0.33 9.37 -6.36
CA SER A 80 0.59 10.81 -6.42
C SER A 80 1.86 11.14 -7.21
N ALA A 81 2.92 10.34 -7.04
CA ALA A 81 4.14 10.51 -7.82
C ALA A 81 3.92 10.24 -9.31
N TYR A 82 3.11 9.23 -9.66
CA TYR A 82 2.70 8.99 -11.04
C TYR A 82 2.01 10.22 -11.63
N VAL A 83 1.05 10.81 -10.93
CA VAL A 83 0.35 12.03 -11.35
C VAL A 83 1.33 13.20 -11.55
N VAL A 84 2.30 13.36 -10.63
CA VAL A 84 3.32 14.42 -10.78
C VAL A 84 4.18 14.17 -12.02
N PHE A 85 4.69 12.98 -12.25
CA PHE A 85 5.63 12.68 -13.33
C PHE A 85 4.99 12.66 -14.72
N GLU A 86 3.77 12.15 -14.83
CA GLU A 86 3.13 11.95 -16.12
C GLU A 86 2.23 13.15 -16.52
N LEU A 87 1.62 13.85 -15.54
CA LEU A 87 0.57 14.82 -15.83
C LEU A 87 0.90 16.24 -15.39
N LEU A 88 1.46 16.45 -14.18
CA LEU A 88 1.70 17.79 -13.65
C LEU A 88 3.08 18.35 -14.04
N GLN A 89 4.11 17.51 -14.05
CA GLN A 89 5.50 17.87 -14.37
C GLN A 89 6.16 16.79 -15.25
N PRO A 90 5.72 16.60 -16.50
CA PRO A 90 6.29 15.60 -17.40
C PRO A 90 7.80 15.76 -17.55
N GLY A 91 8.52 14.62 -17.44
CA GLY A 91 9.98 14.59 -17.50
C GLY A 91 10.69 14.67 -16.14
N ARG A 92 9.99 15.01 -15.07
CA ARG A 92 10.50 14.89 -13.70
C ARG A 92 10.72 13.41 -13.35
N ARG A 93 11.82 13.10 -12.63
CA ARG A 93 12.19 11.71 -12.27
C ARG A 93 12.25 11.47 -10.78
N ASN A 94 12.17 12.51 -9.96
CA ASN A 94 12.19 12.43 -8.51
C ASN A 94 11.22 13.46 -7.95
N VAL A 95 10.43 13.06 -6.97
CA VAL A 95 9.57 13.96 -6.19
C VAL A 95 9.70 13.64 -4.71
N THR A 96 9.81 14.69 -3.91
CA THR A 96 9.76 14.57 -2.44
C THR A 96 8.43 15.12 -1.97
N PHE A 97 7.73 14.30 -1.19
CA PHE A 97 6.51 14.70 -0.49
C PHE A 97 6.84 15.03 0.97
N THR A 98 6.49 16.23 1.41
CA THR A 98 6.49 16.61 2.82
C THR A 98 5.22 16.11 3.47
N THR A 99 5.31 15.54 4.67
CA THR A 99 4.18 14.96 5.39
C THR A 99 4.04 15.56 6.78
N ARG A 100 2.86 15.48 7.37
CA ARG A 100 2.63 15.98 8.73
C ARG A 100 3.30 15.14 9.81
N ARG A 101 3.46 13.81 9.60
CA ARG A 101 3.84 12.85 10.67
C ARG A 101 4.89 11.82 10.26
N ALA A 102 5.02 11.51 8.98
CA ALA A 102 5.89 10.41 8.51
C ALA A 102 7.28 10.87 8.05
N GLY A 103 7.59 12.18 8.15
CA GLY A 103 8.80 12.74 7.56
C GLY A 103 8.70 12.84 6.03
N PRO A 104 9.78 13.24 5.35
CA PRO A 104 9.79 13.34 3.90
C PRO A 104 9.77 11.95 3.24
N LEU A 105 8.97 11.81 2.18
CA LEU A 105 8.88 10.62 1.36
C LEU A 105 9.35 10.95 -0.06
N THR A 106 10.40 10.29 -0.52
CA THR A 106 10.90 10.49 -1.88
C THR A 106 10.49 9.31 -2.76
N VAL A 107 9.94 9.64 -3.92
CA VAL A 107 9.65 8.67 -4.98
C VAL A 107 10.53 8.98 -6.17
N SER A 108 11.21 7.94 -6.68
CA SER A 108 12.07 8.01 -7.86
C SER A 108 11.50 7.15 -8.98
N GLN A 109 11.61 7.64 -10.23
CA GLN A 109 11.22 6.86 -11.40
C GLN A 109 12.46 6.20 -12.03
N ALA A 110 12.41 4.88 -12.17
CA ALA A 110 13.44 4.05 -12.82
C ALA A 110 12.79 3.21 -13.93
N GLY A 111 12.87 3.70 -15.17
CA GLY A 111 12.11 3.13 -16.28
C GLY A 111 10.60 3.30 -16.06
N ASP A 112 9.87 2.20 -16.07
CA ASP A 112 8.42 2.13 -15.83
C ASP A 112 8.06 1.87 -14.35
N LEU A 113 9.06 1.78 -13.47
CA LEU A 113 8.87 1.56 -12.04
C LEU A 113 9.00 2.87 -11.26
N LEU A 114 8.14 3.02 -10.28
CA LEU A 114 8.20 4.05 -9.25
C LEU A 114 8.69 3.41 -7.96
N ALA A 115 9.77 3.94 -7.39
CA ALA A 115 10.47 3.37 -6.25
C ALA A 115 10.40 4.29 -5.03
N MET A 116 10.12 3.71 -3.87
CA MET A 116 10.10 4.37 -2.56
C MET A 116 11.00 3.62 -1.58
N ASP A 117 11.60 4.34 -0.65
CA ASP A 117 12.47 3.80 0.38
C ASP A 117 11.78 3.85 1.76
N PHE A 118 11.75 2.71 2.46
CA PHE A 118 11.09 2.54 3.75
C PHE A 118 12.00 1.88 4.79
N PRO A 119 11.71 2.03 6.10
CA PRO A 119 12.36 1.22 7.13
C PRO A 119 12.09 -0.27 6.92
N SER A 120 13.13 -1.08 7.04
CA SER A 120 13.01 -2.54 7.10
C SER A 120 12.38 -2.94 8.44
N ARG A 121 11.45 -3.90 8.42
CA ARG A 121 10.71 -4.39 9.59
C ARG A 121 10.74 -5.92 9.61
N PRO A 122 11.90 -6.54 9.87
CA PRO A 122 12.01 -8.00 9.88
C PRO A 122 11.12 -8.58 10.98
N PRO A 123 10.16 -9.49 10.65
CA PRO A 123 9.31 -10.09 11.65
C PRO A 123 10.07 -11.17 12.44
N GLU A 124 9.74 -11.30 13.74
CA GLU A 124 10.35 -12.26 14.66
C GLU A 124 9.29 -13.28 15.14
N PRO A 125 9.69 -14.52 15.49
CA PRO A 125 8.78 -15.54 15.97
C PRO A 125 7.99 -15.09 17.21
N VAL A 126 6.69 -15.39 17.23
CA VAL A 126 5.80 -15.09 18.36
C VAL A 126 4.95 -16.29 18.73
N ALA A 127 4.44 -16.31 19.98
CA ALA A 127 3.43 -17.27 20.39
C ALA A 127 2.12 -17.02 19.63
N GLU A 128 1.39 -18.11 19.35
CA GLU A 128 0.09 -18.01 18.70
C GLU A 128 -0.93 -17.36 19.64
N PRO A 129 -1.56 -16.23 19.24
CA PRO A 129 -2.63 -15.64 20.04
C PRO A 129 -3.85 -16.55 20.10
N ASP A 130 -4.58 -16.47 21.22
CA ASP A 130 -5.83 -17.22 21.38
C ASP A 130 -6.82 -16.88 20.27
N GLY A 131 -7.42 -17.91 19.67
CA GLY A 131 -8.39 -17.74 18.60
C GLY A 131 -7.80 -17.45 17.21
N PHE A 132 -6.47 -17.31 17.06
CA PHE A 132 -5.82 -16.95 15.80
C PHE A 132 -6.17 -17.91 14.65
N VAL A 133 -6.04 -19.23 14.85
CA VAL A 133 -6.36 -20.23 13.82
C VAL A 133 -7.84 -20.20 13.45
N ALA A 134 -8.73 -19.99 14.44
CA ALA A 134 -10.17 -19.87 14.19
C ALA A 134 -10.54 -18.56 13.47
N ALA A 135 -9.73 -17.51 13.61
CA ALA A 135 -9.89 -16.24 12.89
C ALA A 135 -9.36 -16.35 11.45
N LEU A 136 -8.16 -16.90 11.26
CA LEU A 136 -7.54 -17.01 9.93
C LEU A 136 -8.16 -18.13 9.08
N GLY A 137 -8.78 -19.14 9.71
CA GLY A 137 -9.39 -20.30 9.04
C GLY A 137 -8.39 -21.40 8.68
N ALA A 138 -7.10 -21.24 9.00
CA ALA A 138 -6.07 -22.25 8.78
C ALA A 138 -4.88 -22.04 9.74
N ARG A 139 -4.15 -23.11 10.03
CA ARG A 139 -2.91 -23.05 10.83
C ARG A 139 -1.72 -22.83 9.91
N PRO A 140 -0.92 -21.77 10.10
CA PRO A 140 0.31 -21.56 9.32
C PRO A 140 1.41 -22.55 9.78
N HIS A 141 2.41 -22.73 8.92
CA HIS A 141 3.64 -23.43 9.23
C HIS A 141 4.49 -22.71 10.30
N ALA A 142 4.51 -21.37 10.23
CA ALA A 142 5.17 -20.51 11.22
C ALA A 142 4.38 -19.23 11.43
N LEU A 143 4.43 -18.70 12.65
CA LEU A 143 3.85 -17.41 13.02
C LEU A 143 4.94 -16.49 13.57
N LEU A 144 5.04 -15.32 12.97
CA LEU A 144 5.95 -14.25 13.34
C LEU A 144 5.14 -12.95 13.51
N ALA A 145 5.78 -11.89 14.01
CA ALA A 145 5.18 -10.55 14.07
C ALA A 145 6.26 -9.46 14.04
N TYR A 146 5.82 -8.25 13.71
CA TYR A 146 6.48 -6.99 14.01
C TYR A 146 5.39 -6.02 14.52
N ASP A 147 4.73 -5.26 13.65
CA ASP A 147 3.52 -4.48 13.94
C ASP A 147 2.24 -5.22 13.47
N LYS A 148 2.41 -6.29 12.68
CA LYS A 148 1.37 -7.16 12.14
C LYS A 148 1.70 -8.61 12.45
N LEU A 149 0.68 -9.44 12.60
CA LEU A 149 0.87 -10.89 12.60
C LEU A 149 1.28 -11.34 11.19
N PHE A 150 2.26 -12.25 11.14
CA PHE A 150 2.89 -12.68 9.90
C PHE A 150 2.84 -14.22 9.82
N ALA A 151 1.87 -14.73 9.08
CA ALA A 151 1.55 -16.14 8.94
C ALA A 151 2.22 -16.74 7.71
N VAL A 152 3.14 -17.66 7.88
CA VAL A 152 3.87 -18.33 6.80
C VAL A 152 3.25 -19.68 6.49
N PHE A 153 2.89 -19.90 5.24
CA PHE A 153 2.37 -21.14 4.70
C PHE A 153 3.39 -21.83 3.81
N GLU A 154 3.17 -23.12 3.51
CA GLU A 154 4.08 -23.89 2.67
C GLU A 154 3.86 -23.63 1.17
N THR A 155 2.63 -23.32 0.75
CA THR A 155 2.26 -23.16 -0.65
C THR A 155 1.40 -21.91 -0.91
N ALA A 156 1.57 -21.34 -2.10
CA ALA A 156 0.71 -20.26 -2.60
C ALA A 156 -0.78 -20.68 -2.66
N GLY A 157 -1.05 -21.98 -2.87
CA GLY A 157 -2.40 -22.53 -2.90
C GLY A 157 -3.10 -22.45 -1.55
N GLU A 158 -2.38 -22.63 -0.44
CA GLU A 158 -2.91 -22.44 0.91
C GLU A 158 -3.28 -20.99 1.16
N VAL A 159 -2.38 -20.04 0.87
CA VAL A 159 -2.65 -18.61 1.01
C VAL A 159 -3.84 -18.17 0.17
N LYS A 160 -3.96 -18.66 -1.08
CA LYS A 160 -5.09 -18.35 -1.97
C LYS A 160 -6.44 -18.84 -1.42
N LYS A 161 -6.46 -19.98 -0.74
CA LYS A 161 -7.68 -20.61 -0.21
C LYS A 161 -8.13 -20.04 1.14
N LEU A 162 -7.34 -19.19 1.78
CA LEU A 162 -7.71 -18.59 3.05
C LEU A 162 -9.06 -17.88 2.95
N ALA A 163 -9.94 -18.18 3.89
CA ALA A 163 -11.25 -17.56 4.03
C ALA A 163 -11.44 -17.15 5.52
N PRO A 164 -10.81 -16.03 5.95
CA PRO A 164 -10.83 -15.59 7.32
C PRO A 164 -12.24 -15.24 7.81
N ASP A 165 -12.49 -15.46 9.09
CA ASP A 165 -13.62 -14.85 9.80
C ASP A 165 -13.21 -13.42 10.20
N PHE A 166 -13.57 -12.43 9.39
CA PHE A 166 -13.13 -11.05 9.57
C PHE A 166 -13.58 -10.44 10.91
N ARG A 167 -14.69 -10.89 11.50
CA ARG A 167 -15.10 -10.46 12.84
C ARG A 167 -14.13 -10.95 13.90
N LYS A 168 -13.65 -12.18 13.77
CA LYS A 168 -12.63 -12.73 14.68
C LYS A 168 -11.27 -12.10 14.42
N VAL A 169 -10.90 -11.84 13.16
CA VAL A 169 -9.66 -11.13 12.85
C VAL A 169 -9.70 -9.71 13.46
N ALA A 170 -10.82 -9.00 13.38
CA ALA A 170 -10.99 -7.68 13.99
C ALA A 170 -10.88 -7.68 15.52
N ALA A 171 -11.12 -8.82 16.17
CA ALA A 171 -11.01 -8.97 17.62
C ALA A 171 -9.61 -9.34 18.11
N LEU A 172 -8.66 -9.64 17.21
CA LEU A 172 -7.27 -9.87 17.57
C LEU A 172 -6.55 -8.55 17.86
N ASP A 173 -5.68 -8.57 18.86
CA ASP A 173 -4.83 -7.41 19.19
C ASP A 173 -3.63 -7.34 18.24
N CYS A 174 -3.88 -6.83 17.04
CA CYS A 174 -2.87 -6.63 15.99
C CYS A 174 -3.35 -5.66 14.92
N ASP A 175 -2.41 -5.09 14.16
CA ASP A 175 -2.69 -4.19 13.02
C ASP A 175 -3.13 -4.95 11.74
N GLY A 176 -3.47 -6.25 11.87
CA GLY A 176 -3.86 -7.12 10.77
C GLY A 176 -2.94 -8.34 10.60
N ILE A 177 -3.30 -9.20 9.64
CA ILE A 177 -2.60 -10.46 9.37
C ILE A 177 -2.05 -10.46 7.96
N VAL A 178 -0.72 -10.57 7.82
CA VAL A 178 -0.04 -10.86 6.56
C VAL A 178 0.07 -12.38 6.43
N ALA A 179 -0.57 -12.96 5.43
CA ALA A 179 -0.37 -14.36 5.06
C ALA A 179 0.56 -14.44 3.86
N THR A 180 1.56 -15.34 3.89
CA THR A 180 2.56 -15.45 2.83
C THR A 180 3.03 -16.89 2.62
N ALA A 181 3.48 -17.17 1.40
CA ALA A 181 4.08 -18.44 1.00
C ALA A 181 5.10 -18.24 -0.13
N PRO A 182 5.96 -19.24 -0.44
CA PRO A 182 6.80 -19.21 -1.64
C PRO A 182 5.97 -18.99 -2.90
N GLY A 183 6.51 -18.24 -3.84
CA GLY A 183 5.95 -18.06 -5.18
C GLY A 183 6.46 -19.08 -6.18
N ALA A 184 6.10 -18.89 -7.45
CA ALA A 184 6.54 -19.68 -8.59
C ALA A 184 6.62 -18.78 -9.83
N ASP A 185 7.15 -19.29 -10.94
CA ASP A 185 7.15 -18.65 -12.26
C ASP A 185 7.73 -17.22 -12.26
N GLY A 186 8.86 -17.02 -11.58
CA GLY A 186 9.53 -15.73 -11.48
C GLY A 186 9.02 -14.82 -10.34
N ILE A 187 8.01 -15.26 -9.60
CA ILE A 187 7.55 -14.65 -8.36
C ILE A 187 8.25 -15.34 -7.19
N ASP A 188 8.87 -14.57 -6.29
CA ASP A 188 9.61 -15.10 -5.16
C ASP A 188 8.70 -15.50 -4.00
N PHE A 189 7.67 -14.70 -3.76
CA PHE A 189 6.66 -14.97 -2.74
C PHE A 189 5.30 -14.41 -3.14
N VAL A 190 4.27 -15.01 -2.57
CA VAL A 190 2.90 -14.49 -2.62
C VAL A 190 2.48 -14.02 -1.24
N SER A 191 1.52 -13.07 -1.20
CA SER A 191 0.95 -12.59 0.06
C SER A 191 -0.51 -12.20 -0.08
N ARG A 192 -1.21 -12.15 1.08
CA ARG A 192 -2.50 -11.47 1.31
C ARG A 192 -2.41 -10.69 2.60
N TYR A 193 -3.17 -9.62 2.73
CA TYR A 193 -3.22 -8.81 3.95
C TYR A 193 -4.65 -8.56 4.38
N PHE A 194 -5.01 -9.12 5.54
CA PHE A 194 -6.33 -9.02 6.14
C PHE A 194 -6.32 -7.97 7.24
N VAL A 195 -7.20 -6.96 7.14
CA VAL A 195 -7.12 -5.76 7.99
C VAL A 195 -8.50 -5.16 8.30
N PRO A 196 -9.47 -5.96 8.79
CA PRO A 196 -10.81 -5.48 9.10
C PRO A 196 -10.84 -4.36 10.16
N GLN A 197 -9.79 -4.23 10.97
CA GLN A 197 -9.60 -3.13 11.92
C GLN A 197 -9.57 -1.74 11.25
N LEU A 198 -9.17 -1.67 9.98
CA LEU A 198 -9.15 -0.42 9.20
C LEU A 198 -10.42 -0.21 8.36
N GLY A 199 -11.45 -1.04 8.55
CA GLY A 199 -12.74 -0.93 7.84
C GLY A 199 -12.80 -1.61 6.47
N ILE A 200 -11.75 -2.36 6.10
CA ILE A 200 -11.70 -3.18 4.89
C ILE A 200 -11.24 -4.60 5.23
N ASP A 201 -11.93 -5.61 4.71
CA ASP A 201 -11.62 -7.01 5.02
C ASP A 201 -10.21 -7.41 4.54
N GLU A 202 -9.85 -7.02 3.33
CA GLU A 202 -8.56 -7.33 2.70
C GLU A 202 -8.05 -6.12 1.89
N ASP A 203 -6.80 -5.70 2.13
CA ASP A 203 -6.17 -4.64 1.36
C ASP A 203 -5.60 -5.20 0.03
N PRO A 204 -5.89 -4.58 -1.12
CA PRO A 204 -5.47 -5.08 -2.43
C PRO A 204 -3.98 -5.25 -2.61
N VAL A 205 -3.16 -4.23 -2.27
CA VAL A 205 -1.69 -4.27 -2.27
C VAL A 205 -1.15 -3.33 -1.20
N THR A 206 -0.33 -3.87 -0.31
CA THR A 206 0.06 -3.21 0.94
C THR A 206 1.56 -2.94 1.02
N GLY A 207 1.97 -1.70 0.86
CA GLY A 207 3.38 -1.32 0.98
C GLY A 207 3.95 -1.65 2.36
N SER A 208 3.23 -1.33 3.45
CA SER A 208 3.71 -1.60 4.82
C SER A 208 3.90 -3.09 5.12
N ALA A 209 3.07 -3.98 4.55
CA ALA A 209 3.28 -5.43 4.67
C ALA A 209 4.56 -5.88 3.95
N HIS A 210 4.91 -5.23 2.84
CA HIS A 210 6.14 -5.53 2.12
C HIS A 210 7.41 -5.07 2.85
N CYS A 211 7.29 -4.14 3.82
CA CYS A 211 8.40 -3.83 4.73
C CYS A 211 8.75 -5.01 5.67
N LEU A 212 7.84 -5.96 5.87
CA LEU A 212 8.07 -7.21 6.60
C LEU A 212 8.43 -8.35 5.62
N LEU A 213 7.70 -8.45 4.51
CA LEU A 213 7.83 -9.54 3.51
C LEU A 213 9.22 -9.55 2.88
N VAL A 214 9.73 -8.38 2.47
CA VAL A 214 11.01 -8.27 1.77
C VAL A 214 12.18 -8.76 2.62
N PRO A 215 12.42 -8.29 3.86
CA PRO A 215 13.54 -8.78 4.68
C PRO A 215 13.37 -10.26 5.08
N TYR A 216 12.14 -10.73 5.31
CA TYR A 216 11.88 -12.13 5.61
C TYR A 216 12.29 -13.05 4.44
N TRP A 217 11.77 -12.76 3.24
CA TRP A 217 12.03 -13.58 2.06
C TRP A 217 13.45 -13.41 1.53
N ALA A 218 14.07 -12.22 1.65
CA ALA A 218 15.47 -11.99 1.31
C ALA A 218 16.39 -12.92 2.11
N ARG A 219 16.18 -13.00 3.42
CA ARG A 219 16.93 -13.92 4.30
C ARG A 219 16.68 -15.37 3.93
N ARG A 220 15.42 -15.76 3.70
CA ARG A 220 15.03 -17.16 3.41
C ARG A 220 15.55 -17.65 2.05
N LEU A 221 15.58 -16.79 1.05
CA LEU A 221 16.00 -17.12 -0.33
C LEU A 221 17.47 -16.79 -0.62
N GLY A 222 18.17 -16.11 0.28
CA GLY A 222 19.58 -15.73 0.11
C GLY A 222 19.79 -14.69 -1.00
N LYS A 223 18.81 -13.81 -1.27
CA LYS A 223 18.91 -12.77 -2.29
C LYS A 223 18.30 -11.46 -1.85
N SER A 224 18.81 -10.31 -2.33
CA SER A 224 18.35 -9.00 -1.92
C SER A 224 17.21 -8.44 -2.78
N LYS A 225 17.12 -8.83 -4.05
CA LYS A 225 16.07 -8.37 -4.98
C LYS A 225 15.01 -9.43 -5.15
N LEU A 226 13.77 -9.04 -4.94
CA LEU A 226 12.63 -9.94 -4.86
C LEU A 226 11.46 -9.43 -5.69
N VAL A 227 10.68 -10.34 -6.24
CA VAL A 227 9.39 -10.07 -6.85
C VAL A 227 8.31 -10.69 -5.98
N GLY A 228 7.55 -9.85 -5.30
CA GLY A 228 6.38 -10.24 -4.51
C GLY A 228 5.10 -10.05 -5.29
N ARG A 229 4.14 -10.97 -5.13
CA ARG A 229 2.80 -10.82 -5.65
C ARG A 229 1.78 -10.88 -4.51
N GLN A 230 1.07 -9.79 -4.27
CA GLN A 230 -0.09 -9.83 -3.39
C GLN A 230 -1.27 -10.37 -4.20
N ILE A 231 -1.86 -11.49 -3.74
CA ILE A 231 -2.86 -12.27 -4.48
C ILE A 231 -4.28 -12.05 -3.95
N SER A 232 -4.59 -10.80 -3.57
CA SER A 232 -5.96 -10.33 -3.32
C SER A 232 -6.84 -10.45 -4.57
N ALA A 233 -8.11 -10.12 -4.46
CA ALA A 233 -9.04 -10.14 -5.62
C ALA A 233 -8.55 -9.26 -6.80
N ARG A 234 -7.94 -8.11 -6.53
CA ARG A 234 -7.35 -7.24 -7.57
C ARG A 234 -5.94 -7.70 -7.95
N GLY A 235 -5.17 -8.12 -6.96
CA GLY A 235 -3.78 -8.51 -7.11
C GLY A 235 -2.85 -7.36 -7.50
N GLY A 236 -1.54 -7.54 -7.25
CA GLY A 236 -0.53 -6.58 -7.70
C GLY A 236 0.88 -7.07 -7.45
N THR A 237 1.84 -6.46 -8.14
CA THR A 237 3.25 -6.84 -8.10
C THR A 237 4.07 -5.76 -7.42
N VAL A 238 4.88 -6.17 -6.45
CA VAL A 238 5.83 -5.32 -5.75
C VAL A 238 7.24 -5.85 -5.97
N TYR A 239 8.10 -5.01 -6.51
CA TYR A 239 9.52 -5.28 -6.63
C TYR A 239 10.21 -4.75 -5.38
N GLY A 240 10.71 -5.67 -4.55
CA GLY A 240 11.37 -5.35 -3.29
C GLY A 240 12.87 -5.48 -3.37
N GLU A 241 13.60 -4.56 -2.74
CA GLU A 241 15.05 -4.72 -2.53
C GLU A 241 15.36 -4.56 -1.03
N ASP A 242 15.89 -5.63 -0.42
CA ASP A 242 16.42 -5.58 0.94
C ASP A 242 17.78 -4.90 0.95
N ARG A 243 17.88 -3.82 1.72
CA ARG A 243 19.10 -3.02 1.91
C ARG A 243 19.54 -2.99 3.38
N GLY A 244 19.19 -4.02 4.13
CA GLY A 244 19.46 -4.15 5.56
C GLY A 244 18.50 -3.35 6.42
N ALA A 245 18.88 -2.17 6.91
CA ALA A 245 18.00 -1.32 7.72
C ALA A 245 16.85 -0.68 6.92
N ARG A 246 16.92 -0.73 5.59
CA ARG A 246 15.94 -0.14 4.68
C ARG A 246 15.48 -1.16 3.65
N VAL A 247 14.29 -0.94 3.12
CA VAL A 247 13.77 -1.66 1.95
C VAL A 247 13.35 -0.67 0.89
N THR A 248 13.70 -0.95 -0.37
CA THR A 248 13.14 -0.21 -1.50
C THR A 248 11.96 -1.02 -2.03
N LEU A 249 10.81 -0.39 -2.14
CA LEU A 249 9.60 -0.97 -2.73
C LEU A 249 9.30 -0.23 -4.03
N SER A 250 9.17 -0.98 -5.11
CA SER A 250 8.90 -0.41 -6.43
C SER A 250 7.69 -1.09 -7.07
N GLY A 251 6.96 -0.34 -7.88
CA GLY A 251 5.83 -0.86 -8.63
C GLY A 251 5.46 0.03 -9.81
N ARG A 252 4.65 -0.53 -10.71
CA ARG A 252 4.03 0.24 -11.80
C ARG A 252 2.78 0.91 -11.31
N ALA A 253 2.37 1.96 -12.01
CA ALA A 253 1.09 2.60 -11.79
C ALA A 253 0.35 2.78 -13.13
N LYS A 254 -0.98 2.79 -13.10
CA LYS A 254 -1.84 2.94 -14.26
C LYS A 254 -2.91 3.99 -13.98
N LEU A 255 -3.00 5.00 -14.83
CA LEU A 255 -4.09 5.97 -14.79
C LEU A 255 -5.38 5.27 -15.24
N TYR A 256 -6.39 5.30 -14.38
CA TYR A 256 -7.72 4.76 -14.68
C TYR A 256 -8.71 5.85 -15.07
N LEU A 257 -8.74 6.98 -14.33
CA LEU A 257 -9.68 8.06 -14.53
C LEU A 257 -8.99 9.41 -14.35
N GLU A 258 -9.36 10.35 -15.21
CA GLU A 258 -9.09 11.78 -15.10
C GLU A 258 -10.42 12.54 -15.19
N GLY A 259 -10.61 13.53 -14.29
CA GLY A 259 -11.86 14.26 -14.23
C GLY A 259 -11.78 15.53 -13.38
N GLN A 260 -12.97 16.03 -12.99
CA GLN A 260 -13.10 17.21 -12.14
C GLN A 260 -14.14 16.96 -11.04
N ILE A 261 -13.84 17.44 -9.84
CA ILE A 261 -14.76 17.55 -8.72
C ILE A 261 -15.31 18.97 -8.72
N PHE A 262 -16.63 19.13 -8.58
CA PHE A 262 -17.28 20.43 -8.46
C PHE A 262 -17.78 20.62 -7.04
N LEU A 263 -17.27 21.64 -6.37
CA LEU A 263 -17.64 22.01 -5.01
C LEU A 263 -18.49 23.28 -5.03
N PRO A 264 -19.45 23.43 -4.10
CA PRO A 264 -20.34 24.60 -4.06
C PRO A 264 -19.63 25.94 -3.82
#